data_9bac85ce70bf3e75c5afcc6053204901
#
_entry.id   9bac85ce70bf3e75c5afcc6053204901
#
_cell.length_a   1.000
_cell.length_b   1.000
_cell.length_c   1.000
_cell.angle_alpha   90.00
_cell.angle_beta   90.00
_cell.angle_gamma   90.00
#
_symmetry.space_group_name_H-M   'P 1'
#
loop_
_entity.id
_entity.type
_entity.pdbx_description
1 polymer ?
#
loop_
_entity_poly.entity_id
_entity_poly.type
_entity_poly.pdbx_seq_one_letter_code
_entity_poly.pdbx_strand_id
1 'polypeptide(L)'
;NPLPESLTPEEQKYIIGTQANLWGEYVQTADYLEYMAYPRLMAMAEVQWTDAEKKDVNNFHKRLKTQFAWLDKKGVHACRNFYEAEFGGAWNNTQNVYEVKLKTLCPDAEIRYALDCADESRFKTYSAPIALDKETELWAAVYVDGKRMGGITHKRFAVNKATGCEYTCSPKAAWENMHEGYALTDG
;
A
#
# COMPACT_ATOMS: atom_id res chain seq x y z
N ASN A 1 -2.84 -16.98 -8.19
CA ASN A 1 -3.04 -18.43 -8.30
C ASN A 1 -1.81 -19.13 -7.72
N PRO A 2 -1.96 -20.03 -6.72
CA PRO A 2 -0.83 -20.78 -6.15
C PRO A 2 -0.28 -21.85 -7.10
N LEU A 3 -1.00 -22.18 -8.17
CA LEU A 3 -0.55 -23.12 -9.19
C LEU A 3 0.11 -22.35 -10.34
N PRO A 4 1.42 -22.52 -10.61
CA PRO A 4 2.09 -21.95 -11.76
C PRO A 4 1.46 -22.43 -13.07
N GLU A 5 1.27 -21.53 -14.02
CA GLU A 5 0.71 -21.86 -15.35
C GLU A 5 1.60 -22.78 -16.17
N SER A 6 2.89 -22.85 -15.82
CA SER A 6 3.87 -23.71 -16.49
C SER A 6 3.74 -25.20 -16.15
N LEU A 7 2.97 -25.55 -15.11
CA LEU A 7 2.79 -26.94 -14.69
C LEU A 7 1.71 -27.64 -15.51
N THR A 8 2.02 -28.86 -15.95
CA THR A 8 1.04 -29.76 -16.55
C THR A 8 -0.02 -30.19 -15.51
N PRO A 9 -1.22 -30.64 -15.93
CA PRO A 9 -2.23 -31.13 -15.03
C PRO A 9 -1.76 -32.30 -14.13
N GLU A 10 -0.84 -33.13 -14.61
CA GLU A 10 -0.26 -34.22 -13.83
C GLU A 10 0.67 -33.68 -12.73
N GLU A 11 1.50 -32.68 -13.05
CA GLU A 11 2.39 -32.05 -12.06
C GLU A 11 1.62 -31.25 -11.00
N GLN A 12 0.52 -30.61 -11.37
CA GLN A 12 -0.34 -29.87 -10.44
C GLN A 12 -0.89 -30.74 -9.31
N LYS A 13 -1.08 -32.05 -9.52
CA LYS A 13 -1.54 -33.00 -8.50
C LYS A 13 -0.56 -33.14 -7.32
N TYR A 14 0.70 -32.80 -7.51
CA TYR A 14 1.70 -32.84 -6.43
C TYR A 14 1.70 -31.59 -5.57
N ILE A 15 0.97 -30.54 -5.96
CA ILE A 15 0.81 -29.33 -5.13
C ILE A 15 -0.42 -29.52 -4.25
N ILE A 16 -0.17 -29.82 -2.97
CA ILE A 16 -1.23 -30.14 -1.98
C ILE A 16 -1.69 -28.93 -1.18
N GLY A 17 -1.04 -27.76 -1.35
CA GLY A 17 -1.39 -26.54 -0.65
C GLY A 17 -0.28 -25.50 -0.67
N THR A 18 -0.47 -24.44 0.10
CA THR A 18 0.51 -23.37 0.30
C THR A 18 0.83 -23.21 1.77
N GLN A 19 1.97 -22.63 2.07
CA GLN A 19 2.47 -22.44 3.42
C GLN A 19 2.93 -20.99 3.61
N ALA A 20 2.68 -20.42 4.78
CA ALA A 20 3.28 -19.17 5.22
C ALA A 20 4.04 -19.39 6.52
N ASN A 21 5.21 -18.77 6.65
CA ASN A 21 6.07 -18.88 7.82
C ASN A 21 6.17 -17.52 8.51
N LEU A 22 6.08 -17.53 9.85
CA LEU A 22 6.45 -16.41 10.71
C LEU A 22 7.69 -16.82 11.50
N TRP A 23 8.80 -16.12 11.26
CA TRP A 23 10.08 -16.42 11.89
C TRP A 23 10.14 -15.75 13.26
N GLY A 24 10.25 -16.56 14.32
CA GLY A 24 10.15 -16.12 15.72
C GLY A 24 11.25 -15.15 16.15
N GLU A 25 12.40 -15.13 15.50
CA GLU A 25 13.53 -14.25 15.81
C GLU A 25 13.20 -12.74 15.69
N TYR A 26 12.18 -12.39 14.88
CA TYR A 26 11.72 -11.02 14.70
C TYR A 26 10.40 -10.73 15.41
N VAL A 27 9.79 -11.74 16.07
CA VAL A 27 8.48 -11.64 16.72
C VAL A 27 8.66 -11.80 18.23
N GLN A 28 8.67 -10.67 18.95
CA GLN A 28 8.98 -10.64 20.38
C GLN A 28 7.73 -10.72 21.27
N THR A 29 6.53 -10.38 20.76
CA THR A 29 5.30 -10.34 21.53
C THR A 29 4.14 -11.02 20.79
N ALA A 30 3.12 -11.47 21.53
CA ALA A 30 1.91 -12.03 20.96
C ALA A 30 1.17 -10.99 20.07
N ASP A 31 1.08 -9.74 20.52
CA ASP A 31 0.45 -8.65 19.76
C ASP A 31 1.15 -8.42 18.42
N TYR A 32 2.49 -8.47 18.40
CA TYR A 32 3.23 -8.33 17.16
C TYR A 32 3.08 -9.56 16.24
N LEU A 33 2.95 -10.76 16.81
CA LEU A 33 2.61 -11.96 16.05
C LEU A 33 1.27 -11.81 15.35
N GLU A 34 0.24 -11.35 16.07
CA GLU A 34 -1.09 -11.10 15.53
C GLU A 34 -1.06 -10.02 14.45
N TYR A 35 -0.34 -8.93 14.68
CA TYR A 35 -0.10 -7.87 13.68
C TYR A 35 0.54 -8.42 12.41
N MET A 36 1.51 -9.28 12.51
CA MET A 36 2.17 -9.89 11.35
C MET A 36 1.29 -10.93 10.65
N ALA A 37 0.49 -11.70 11.41
CA ALA A 37 -0.37 -12.75 10.89
C ALA A 37 -1.61 -12.18 10.19
N TYR A 38 -2.31 -11.24 10.82
CA TYR A 38 -3.61 -10.75 10.32
C TYR A 38 -3.49 -9.37 9.69
N PRO A 39 -4.15 -9.13 8.55
CA PRO A 39 -5.10 -9.99 7.81
C PRO A 39 -4.44 -10.95 6.78
N ARG A 40 -3.13 -11.08 6.75
CA ARG A 40 -2.38 -11.86 5.73
C ARG A 40 -2.82 -13.31 5.67
N LEU A 41 -3.07 -13.95 6.83
CA LEU A 41 -3.61 -15.32 6.88
C LEU A 41 -5.01 -15.43 6.26
N MET A 42 -5.84 -14.38 6.36
CA MET A 42 -7.13 -14.34 5.70
C MET A 42 -7.00 -14.29 4.20
N ALA A 43 -6.05 -13.51 3.67
CA ALA A 43 -5.76 -13.47 2.25
C ALA A 43 -5.20 -14.81 1.74
N MET A 44 -4.36 -15.46 2.54
CA MET A 44 -3.84 -16.79 2.23
C MET A 44 -4.97 -17.83 2.19
N ALA A 45 -5.89 -17.81 3.16
CA ALA A 45 -7.06 -18.69 3.19
C ALA A 45 -7.96 -18.44 1.96
N GLU A 46 -8.19 -17.19 1.57
CA GLU A 46 -8.94 -16.85 0.35
C GLU A 46 -8.30 -17.48 -0.89
N VAL A 47 -6.98 -17.40 -1.01
CA VAL A 47 -6.26 -17.99 -2.15
C VAL A 47 -6.35 -19.50 -2.18
N GLN A 48 -6.38 -20.17 -1.01
CA GLN A 48 -6.39 -21.63 -0.91
C GLN A 48 -7.79 -22.23 -1.08
N TRP A 49 -8.80 -21.59 -0.53
CA TRP A 49 -10.17 -22.14 -0.46
C TRP A 49 -11.09 -21.69 -1.58
N THR A 50 -10.69 -20.63 -2.32
CA THR A 50 -11.49 -20.12 -3.42
C THR A 50 -10.96 -20.68 -4.75
N ASP A 51 -11.85 -21.25 -5.55
CA ASP A 51 -11.55 -21.71 -6.90
C ASP A 51 -10.92 -20.57 -7.72
N ALA A 52 -9.93 -20.87 -8.56
CA ALA A 52 -9.15 -19.88 -9.33
C ALA A 52 -10.04 -18.91 -10.13
N GLU A 53 -11.10 -19.43 -10.73
CA GLU A 53 -12.05 -18.68 -11.58
C GLU A 53 -13.00 -17.77 -10.78
N LYS A 54 -13.13 -18.02 -9.47
CA LYS A 54 -14.02 -17.28 -8.56
C LYS A 54 -13.26 -16.23 -7.73
N LYS A 55 -11.94 -16.15 -7.88
CA LYS A 55 -11.12 -15.20 -7.12
C LYS A 55 -11.40 -13.76 -7.57
N ASP A 56 -11.85 -12.96 -6.62
CA ASP A 56 -12.14 -11.54 -6.80
C ASP A 56 -11.57 -10.75 -5.61
N VAL A 57 -10.49 -10.04 -5.86
CA VAL A 57 -9.80 -9.23 -4.85
C VAL A 57 -10.69 -8.12 -4.29
N ASN A 58 -11.55 -7.51 -5.12
CA ASN A 58 -12.45 -6.45 -4.67
C ASN A 58 -13.53 -7.01 -3.75
N ASN A 59 -14.07 -8.19 -4.08
CA ASN A 59 -15.01 -8.89 -3.21
C ASN A 59 -14.34 -9.31 -1.89
N PHE A 60 -13.11 -9.83 -1.95
CA PHE A 60 -12.33 -10.14 -0.75
C PHE A 60 -12.15 -8.90 0.13
N HIS A 61 -11.75 -7.74 -0.43
CA HIS A 61 -11.60 -6.50 0.31
C HIS A 61 -12.92 -6.02 0.96
N LYS A 62 -14.06 -6.19 0.28
CA LYS A 62 -15.37 -5.88 0.88
C LYS A 62 -15.67 -6.75 2.09
N ARG A 63 -15.40 -8.03 2.00
CA ARG A 63 -15.60 -8.99 3.12
C ARG A 63 -14.61 -8.77 4.26
N LEU A 64 -13.39 -8.27 3.96
CA LEU A 64 -12.36 -8.02 4.94
C LEU A 64 -12.79 -6.98 6.00
N LYS A 65 -13.63 -6.00 5.63
CA LYS A 65 -14.24 -5.05 6.60
C LYS A 65 -14.98 -5.78 7.73
N THR A 66 -15.81 -6.76 7.38
CA THR A 66 -16.56 -7.56 8.36
C THR A 66 -15.63 -8.44 9.20
N GLN A 67 -14.59 -8.97 8.58
CA GLN A 67 -13.60 -9.78 9.28
C GLN A 67 -12.78 -8.97 10.28
N PHE A 68 -12.44 -7.72 9.97
CA PHE A 68 -11.81 -6.82 10.95
C PHE A 68 -12.70 -6.57 12.18
N ALA A 69 -14.00 -6.36 11.98
CA ALA A 69 -14.92 -6.20 13.09
C ALA A 69 -15.00 -7.48 13.97
N TRP A 70 -14.88 -8.65 13.37
CA TRP A 70 -14.79 -9.92 14.10
C TRP A 70 -13.46 -10.05 14.86
N LEU A 71 -12.32 -9.68 14.25
CA LEU A 71 -11.02 -9.66 14.91
C LEU A 71 -11.01 -8.72 16.12
N ASP A 72 -11.60 -7.53 15.97
CA ASP A 72 -11.75 -6.56 17.08
C ASP A 72 -12.54 -7.15 18.24
N LYS A 73 -13.67 -7.81 17.95
CA LYS A 73 -14.48 -8.46 18.97
C LYS A 73 -13.73 -9.59 19.69
N LYS A 74 -12.73 -10.19 19.02
CA LYS A 74 -11.87 -11.23 19.61
C LYS A 74 -10.65 -10.68 20.32
N GLY A 75 -10.41 -9.38 20.27
CA GLY A 75 -9.23 -8.72 20.85
C GLY A 75 -7.95 -8.98 20.09
N VAL A 76 -8.01 -9.31 18.79
CA VAL A 76 -6.84 -9.60 17.94
C VAL A 76 -6.23 -8.31 17.40
N HIS A 77 -4.94 -8.11 17.62
CA HIS A 77 -4.17 -6.93 17.19
C HIS A 77 -3.75 -7.00 15.71
N ALA A 78 -4.73 -7.04 14.81
CA ALA A 78 -4.48 -7.13 13.37
C ALA A 78 -3.87 -5.85 12.78
N CYS A 79 -2.99 -6.00 11.78
CA CYS A 79 -2.45 -4.90 10.99
C CYS A 79 -3.56 -4.13 10.27
N ARG A 80 -3.56 -2.80 10.40
CA ARG A 80 -4.61 -1.89 9.86
C ARG A 80 -4.19 -1.16 8.60
N ASN A 81 -3.08 -1.51 7.97
CA ASN A 81 -2.63 -0.87 6.73
C ASN A 81 -3.66 -0.96 5.59
N PHE A 82 -4.61 -1.90 5.68
CA PHE A 82 -5.79 -1.94 4.81
C PHE A 82 -6.57 -0.62 4.80
N TYR A 83 -6.55 0.12 5.90
CA TYR A 83 -7.21 1.40 6.08
C TYR A 83 -6.24 2.59 5.98
N GLU A 84 -5.07 2.41 5.40
CA GLU A 84 -4.12 3.50 5.16
C GLU A 84 -4.26 4.07 3.76
N ALA A 85 -3.87 5.32 3.62
CA ALA A 85 -3.71 5.96 2.33
C ALA A 85 -2.31 5.66 1.78
N GLU A 86 -2.24 5.14 0.56
CA GLU A 86 -1.01 4.94 -0.18
C GLU A 86 -0.73 6.14 -1.06
N PHE A 87 0.53 6.58 -1.09
CA PHE A 87 0.99 7.70 -1.89
C PHE A 87 1.74 7.16 -3.11
N GLY A 88 1.15 7.35 -4.28
CA GLY A 88 1.80 7.15 -5.58
C GLY A 88 1.93 8.47 -6.30
N GLY A 89 2.70 8.51 -7.39
CA GLY A 89 2.78 9.71 -8.21
C GLY A 89 3.83 9.61 -9.30
N ALA A 90 3.86 10.62 -10.14
CA ALA A 90 4.84 10.77 -11.21
C ALA A 90 4.97 12.23 -11.61
N TRP A 91 6.12 12.56 -12.20
CA TRP A 91 6.34 13.86 -12.78
C TRP A 91 5.51 14.06 -14.05
N ASN A 92 4.78 15.17 -14.13
CA ASN A 92 4.03 15.57 -15.32
C ASN A 92 4.83 16.64 -16.10
N ASN A 93 5.52 16.21 -17.15
CA ASN A 93 6.33 17.07 -18.00
C ASN A 93 5.55 18.21 -18.69
N THR A 94 4.24 18.00 -18.93
CA THR A 94 3.40 18.99 -19.62
C THR A 94 3.07 20.17 -18.70
N GLN A 95 2.79 19.86 -17.44
CA GLN A 95 2.41 20.87 -16.43
C GLN A 95 3.57 21.31 -15.56
N ASN A 96 4.71 20.60 -15.66
CA ASN A 96 5.92 20.84 -14.86
C ASN A 96 5.63 20.76 -13.34
N VAL A 97 4.92 19.71 -12.95
CA VAL A 97 4.55 19.42 -11.55
C VAL A 97 4.68 17.92 -11.24
N TYR A 98 4.85 17.58 -9.97
CA TYR A 98 4.73 16.21 -9.51
C TYR A 98 3.26 15.92 -9.16
N GLU A 99 2.63 14.99 -9.86
CA GLU A 99 1.24 14.60 -9.61
C GLU A 99 1.17 13.47 -8.60
N VAL A 100 0.66 13.76 -7.40
CA VAL A 100 0.44 12.74 -6.36
C VAL A 100 -0.95 12.14 -6.51
N LYS A 101 -1.00 10.81 -6.49
CA LYS A 101 -2.24 10.02 -6.50
C LYS A 101 -2.38 9.28 -5.18
N LEU A 102 -3.51 9.44 -4.52
CA LEU A 102 -3.84 8.72 -3.30
C LEU A 102 -4.72 7.52 -3.61
N LYS A 103 -4.42 6.39 -2.97
CA LYS A 103 -5.19 5.15 -3.07
C LYS A 103 -5.38 4.54 -1.69
N THR A 104 -6.34 3.66 -1.54
CA THR A 104 -6.52 2.80 -0.37
C THR A 104 -7.02 1.44 -0.81
N LEU A 105 -6.71 0.40 -0.06
CA LEU A 105 -7.23 -0.95 -0.30
C LEU A 105 -8.69 -1.10 0.18
N CYS A 106 -9.17 -0.17 1.02
CA CYS A 106 -10.52 -0.21 1.55
C CYS A 106 -11.54 0.25 0.50
N PRO A 107 -12.42 -0.64 -0.02
CA PRO A 107 -13.44 -0.25 -1.00
C PRO A 107 -14.43 0.74 -0.39
N ASP A 108 -14.94 1.64 -1.24
CA ASP A 108 -15.96 2.63 -0.89
C ASP A 108 -15.56 3.59 0.25
N ALA A 109 -14.25 3.68 0.53
CA ALA A 109 -13.73 4.61 1.52
C ALA A 109 -13.41 5.97 0.91
N GLU A 110 -13.61 7.02 1.68
CA GLU A 110 -13.18 8.38 1.37
C GLU A 110 -11.75 8.58 1.86
N ILE A 111 -10.89 9.15 1.02
CA ILE A 111 -9.58 9.63 1.45
C ILE A 111 -9.68 11.13 1.66
N ARG A 112 -9.21 11.61 2.82
CA ARG A 112 -9.06 13.05 3.08
C ARG A 112 -7.60 13.37 3.31
N TYR A 113 -7.18 14.57 2.93
CA TYR A 113 -5.80 15.00 3.01
C TYR A 113 -5.63 16.48 3.30
N ALA A 114 -4.45 16.86 3.77
CA ALA A 114 -4.00 18.25 3.82
C ALA A 114 -2.53 18.34 3.38
N LEU A 115 -2.13 19.52 2.91
CA LEU A 115 -0.75 19.87 2.59
C LEU A 115 -0.18 20.69 3.75
N ASP A 116 1.07 20.39 4.10
CA ASP A 116 1.86 21.09 5.13
C ASP A 116 1.13 21.28 6.48
N CYS A 117 0.20 20.33 6.79
CA CYS A 117 -0.61 20.43 7.97
C CYS A 117 -1.10 19.05 8.46
N ALA A 118 -0.73 18.71 9.70
CA ALA A 118 -1.16 17.48 10.36
C ALA A 118 -2.56 17.57 11.02
N ASP A 119 -3.15 18.76 11.08
CA ASP A 119 -4.45 18.98 11.72
C ASP A 119 -5.57 18.37 10.88
N GLU A 120 -6.18 17.29 11.40
CA GLU A 120 -7.25 16.55 10.73
C GLU A 120 -8.49 17.42 10.44
N SER A 121 -8.73 18.48 11.21
CA SER A 121 -9.85 19.39 10.98
C SER A 121 -9.73 20.16 9.65
N ARG A 122 -8.53 20.23 9.09
CA ARG A 122 -8.20 20.88 7.83
C ARG A 122 -8.15 19.93 6.63
N PHE A 123 -8.39 18.65 6.85
CA PHE A 123 -8.36 17.66 5.79
C PHE A 123 -9.55 17.85 4.84
N LYS A 124 -9.27 17.88 3.55
CA LYS A 124 -10.25 17.94 2.46
C LYS A 124 -10.35 16.62 1.72
N THR A 125 -11.52 16.32 1.16
CA THR A 125 -11.76 15.11 0.38
C THR A 125 -10.87 15.07 -0.85
N TYR A 126 -10.21 13.93 -1.07
CA TYR A 126 -9.43 13.65 -2.26
C TYR A 126 -10.35 13.23 -3.41
N SER A 127 -10.29 13.95 -4.53
CA SER A 127 -11.11 13.67 -5.72
C SER A 127 -10.32 13.62 -7.02
N ALA A 128 -9.10 14.19 -7.02
CA ALA A 128 -8.25 14.27 -8.21
C ALA A 128 -6.77 14.29 -7.82
N PRO A 129 -5.85 13.97 -8.73
CA PRO A 129 -4.41 14.07 -8.49
C PRO A 129 -4.02 15.45 -7.95
N ILE A 130 -3.07 15.46 -7.01
CA ILE A 130 -2.59 16.66 -6.33
C ILE A 130 -1.31 17.11 -7.04
N ALA A 131 -1.32 18.29 -7.62
CA ALA A 131 -0.14 18.86 -8.26
C ALA A 131 0.76 19.54 -7.23
N LEU A 132 2.03 19.15 -7.22
CA LEU A 132 3.07 19.72 -6.37
C LEU A 132 4.16 20.35 -7.23
N ASP A 133 4.44 21.64 -7.03
CA ASP A 133 5.47 22.41 -7.72
C ASP A 133 6.67 22.77 -6.83
N LYS A 134 6.60 22.42 -5.56
CA LYS A 134 7.62 22.63 -4.53
C LYS A 134 7.64 21.53 -3.50
N GLU A 135 8.66 21.55 -2.65
CA GLU A 135 8.71 20.68 -1.48
C GLU A 135 7.45 20.85 -0.64
N THR A 136 6.77 19.71 -0.34
CA THR A 136 5.49 19.69 0.32
C THR A 136 5.38 18.45 1.20
N GLU A 137 4.86 18.61 2.41
CA GLU A 137 4.42 17.49 3.25
C GLU A 137 2.95 17.20 2.99
N LEU A 138 2.61 15.94 2.75
CA LEU A 138 1.25 15.50 2.51
C LEU A 138 0.81 14.53 3.60
N TRP A 139 -0.29 14.87 4.25
CA TRP A 139 -0.94 14.10 5.31
C TRP A 139 -2.26 13.56 4.79
N ALA A 140 -2.56 12.29 4.99
CA ALA A 140 -3.79 11.68 4.52
C ALA A 140 -4.35 10.66 5.51
N ALA A 141 -5.66 10.49 5.49
CA ALA A 141 -6.36 9.47 6.29
C ALA A 141 -7.56 8.92 5.52
N VAL A 142 -7.96 7.71 5.87
CA VAL A 142 -9.06 6.96 5.25
C VAL A 142 -10.29 6.98 6.15
N TYR A 143 -11.44 7.27 5.57
CA TYR A 143 -12.72 7.38 6.27
C TYR A 143 -13.76 6.44 5.64
N VAL A 144 -14.54 5.79 6.50
CA VAL A 144 -15.71 5.00 6.13
C VAL A 144 -16.90 5.53 6.95
N ASP A 145 -17.99 5.88 6.29
CA ASP A 145 -19.17 6.47 6.90
C ASP A 145 -18.84 7.69 7.80
N GLY A 146 -17.90 8.50 7.32
CA GLY A 146 -17.45 9.71 8.03
C GLY A 146 -16.52 9.49 9.22
N LYS A 147 -16.25 8.22 9.60
CA LYS A 147 -15.35 7.86 10.70
C LYS A 147 -13.98 7.49 10.17
N ARG A 148 -12.91 8.04 10.76
CA ARG A 148 -11.53 7.63 10.46
C ARG A 148 -11.30 6.18 10.90
N MET A 149 -10.74 5.35 9.99
CA MET A 149 -10.57 3.91 10.20
C MET A 149 -9.16 3.50 10.59
N GLY A 150 -8.16 4.18 10.08
CA GLY A 150 -6.75 3.88 10.32
C GLY A 150 -6.00 5.04 10.95
N GLY A 151 -4.67 4.99 10.87
CA GLY A 151 -3.78 6.09 11.22
C GLY A 151 -3.85 7.24 10.21
N ILE A 152 -3.22 8.35 10.56
CA ILE A 152 -2.89 9.39 9.59
C ILE A 152 -1.55 8.99 8.97
N THR A 153 -1.52 8.83 7.66
CA THR A 153 -0.30 8.57 6.90
C THR A 153 0.31 9.89 6.44
N HIS A 154 1.63 9.93 6.35
CA HIS A 154 2.38 11.13 6.01
C HIS A 154 3.51 10.80 5.05
N LYS A 155 3.72 11.65 4.05
CA LYS A 155 4.87 11.58 3.16
C LYS A 155 5.32 12.99 2.77
N ARG A 156 6.65 13.22 2.83
CA ARG A 156 7.31 14.41 2.30
C ARG A 156 7.69 14.16 0.84
N PHE A 157 7.33 15.08 -0.02
CA PHE A 157 7.71 15.12 -1.43
C PHE A 157 8.75 16.21 -1.61
N ALA A 158 9.96 15.81 -1.95
CA ALA A 158 11.12 16.74 -2.05
C ALA A 158 11.23 17.36 -3.46
N VAL A 159 10.12 17.87 -3.99
CA VAL A 159 10.09 18.52 -5.30
C VAL A 159 11.03 19.72 -5.31
N ASN A 160 11.98 19.73 -6.25
CA ASN A 160 13.01 20.73 -6.40
C ASN A 160 13.32 20.97 -7.89
N LYS A 161 14.29 21.84 -8.18
CA LYS A 161 14.62 22.21 -9.58
C LYS A 161 15.18 21.06 -10.43
N ALA A 162 15.65 19.97 -9.82
CA ALA A 162 16.15 18.80 -10.53
C ALA A 162 15.04 17.76 -10.79
N THR A 163 13.91 17.85 -10.08
CA THR A 163 12.80 16.91 -10.22
C THR A 163 12.28 16.89 -11.65
N GLY A 164 12.20 15.71 -12.25
CA GLY A 164 11.78 15.51 -13.63
C GLY A 164 12.83 15.90 -14.70
N CYS A 165 14.00 16.34 -14.32
CA CYS A 165 15.07 16.64 -15.27
C CYS A 165 15.77 15.38 -15.77
N GLU A 166 16.15 15.37 -17.04
CA GLU A 166 17.09 14.38 -17.54
C GLU A 166 18.48 14.62 -16.91
N TYR A 167 19.17 13.56 -16.55
CA TYR A 167 20.51 13.64 -15.99
C TYR A 167 21.47 12.67 -16.68
N THR A 168 22.75 12.98 -16.62
CA THR A 168 23.84 12.11 -17.06
C THR A 168 24.86 11.94 -15.94
N CYS A 169 25.27 10.70 -15.66
CA CYS A 169 26.34 10.42 -14.71
C CYS A 169 27.69 10.29 -15.42
N SER A 170 28.71 11.02 -14.93
CA SER A 170 30.08 10.87 -15.39
C SER A 170 31.04 10.95 -14.19
N PRO A 171 31.84 9.91 -13.93
CA PRO A 171 31.86 8.60 -14.60
C PRO A 171 30.57 7.82 -14.37
N LYS A 172 30.27 6.87 -15.28
CA LYS A 172 29.12 5.98 -15.14
C LYS A 172 29.21 5.21 -13.83
N ALA A 173 28.10 5.06 -13.11
CA ALA A 173 28.08 4.32 -11.86
C ALA A 173 28.69 2.91 -12.03
N ALA A 174 29.65 2.56 -11.17
CA ALA A 174 30.43 1.33 -11.31
C ALA A 174 29.70 0.07 -10.81
N TRP A 175 28.51 0.22 -10.23
CA TRP A 175 27.79 -0.88 -9.53
C TRP A 175 26.36 -0.93 -10.02
N GLU A 176 25.90 -2.10 -10.40
CA GLU A 176 24.53 -2.36 -10.88
C GLU A 176 23.42 -1.99 -9.87
N ASN A 177 23.76 -1.85 -8.59
CA ASN A 177 22.83 -1.49 -7.50
C ASN A 177 22.90 -0.04 -7.04
N MET A 178 23.71 0.81 -7.66
CA MET A 178 23.65 2.24 -7.40
C MET A 178 22.46 2.82 -8.14
N HIS A 179 21.54 3.40 -7.41
CA HIS A 179 20.45 4.22 -7.97
C HIS A 179 21.09 5.31 -8.82
N GLU A 180 20.98 5.20 -10.14
CA GLU A 180 21.63 6.04 -11.14
C GLU A 180 21.17 7.52 -11.10
N GLY A 181 21.17 8.13 -9.90
CA GLY A 181 20.76 9.52 -9.68
C GLY A 181 19.25 9.76 -9.65
N TYR A 182 18.42 8.75 -9.76
CA TYR A 182 16.96 8.89 -9.69
C TYR A 182 16.49 9.62 -8.43
N ALA A 183 17.16 9.41 -7.30
CA ALA A 183 16.87 10.13 -6.05
C ALA A 183 16.98 11.66 -6.15
N LEU A 184 17.66 12.19 -7.19
CA LEU A 184 17.77 13.64 -7.44
C LEU A 184 16.61 14.18 -8.27
N THR A 185 15.91 13.30 -9.00
CA THR A 185 14.92 13.68 -10.01
C THR A 185 13.52 13.16 -9.76
N ASP A 186 13.35 12.28 -8.78
CA ASP A 186 12.06 11.61 -8.50
C ASP A 186 11.10 12.44 -7.63
N GLY A 187 11.60 13.46 -6.92
CA GLY A 187 10.80 14.31 -6.03
C GLY A 187 10.61 13.74 -4.62
#